data_b7e6c9ff0231506735ad68447f689c36
#
_entry.id   b7e6c9ff0231506735ad68447f689c36
#
_cell.length_a   1.000
_cell.length_b   1.000
_cell.length_c   1.000
_cell.angle_alpha   90.00
_cell.angle_beta   90.00
_cell.angle_gamma   90.00
#
_symmetry.space_group_name_H-M   'P 1'
#
loop_
_entity.id
_entity.type
_entity.pdbx_description
1 polymer ?
#
loop_
_entity_poly.entity_id
_entity_poly.type
_entity_poly.pdbx_seq_one_letter_code
_entity_poly.pdbx_strand_id
1 'polypeptide(L)'
;MKLEKYEGLGNTFLITNEYKDNLKELSIKLCDNDLGIGADGLIYIDTYTKTIEIYNKDGSIAPMCGNGIRCVSYYLFKHNYINSKIFDINTLDNKKRQQKKLIKISLLVNYFE
;
A
#
# COMPACT_ATOMS: atom_id res chain seq x y z
N MET A 1 -12.06 -3.49 10.62
CA MET A 1 -10.86 -2.99 9.91
C MET A 1 -11.25 -1.90 8.94
N LYS A 2 -10.52 -0.82 8.94
CA LYS A 2 -10.82 0.32 8.08
C LYS A 2 -10.01 0.21 6.79
N LEU A 3 -10.72 0.21 5.67
CA LEU A 3 -10.12 0.05 4.35
C LEU A 3 -10.61 1.16 3.42
N GLU A 4 -9.73 1.63 2.56
CA GLU A 4 -10.10 2.53 1.46
C GLU A 4 -9.62 1.92 0.16
N LYS A 5 -10.42 2.04 -0.88
CA LYS A 5 -10.10 1.48 -2.18
C LYS A 5 -9.69 2.61 -3.13
N TYR A 6 -8.55 2.43 -3.77
CA TYR A 6 -7.99 3.41 -4.69
C TYR A 6 -7.69 2.75 -6.02
N GLU A 7 -7.71 3.55 -7.07
CA GLU A 7 -7.33 3.10 -8.40
C GLU A 7 -6.20 3.96 -8.93
N GLY A 8 -5.17 3.33 -9.49
CA GLY A 8 -4.08 4.01 -10.17
C GLY A 8 -3.80 3.35 -11.50
N LEU A 9 -4.12 4.01 -12.61
CA LEU A 9 -3.82 3.56 -13.96
C LEU A 9 -4.28 2.12 -14.22
N GLY A 10 -5.50 1.81 -13.80
CA GLY A 10 -6.11 0.51 -14.07
C GLY A 10 -5.88 -0.55 -13.01
N ASN A 11 -5.04 -0.30 -12.02
CA ASN A 11 -4.89 -1.18 -10.87
C ASN A 11 -5.64 -0.65 -9.68
N THR A 12 -6.25 -1.53 -8.91
CA THR A 12 -6.99 -1.16 -7.70
C THR A 12 -6.30 -1.71 -6.47
N PHE A 13 -6.29 -0.91 -5.42
CA PHE A 13 -5.66 -1.30 -4.16
C PHE A 13 -6.56 -0.95 -2.99
N LEU A 14 -6.60 -1.85 -2.02
CA LEU A 14 -7.18 -1.57 -0.72
C LEU A 14 -6.06 -1.10 0.19
N ILE A 15 -6.27 0.02 0.87
CA ILE A 15 -5.25 0.60 1.75
C ILE A 15 -5.78 0.63 3.17
N THR A 16 -4.96 0.20 4.11
CA THR A 16 -5.24 0.27 5.54
C THR A 16 -4.02 0.76 6.29
N ASN A 17 -4.26 1.50 7.37
CA ASN A 17 -3.20 1.87 8.30
C ASN A 17 -3.25 1.03 9.58
N GLU A 18 -4.05 -0.03 9.60
CA GLU A 18 -4.16 -0.92 10.74
C GLU A 18 -3.33 -2.17 10.51
N TYR A 19 -2.29 -2.36 11.30
CA TYR A 19 -1.45 -3.54 11.17
C TYR A 19 -2.19 -4.79 11.67
N LYS A 20 -2.05 -5.88 10.90
CA LYS A 20 -2.54 -7.20 11.28
C LYS A 20 -1.44 -8.22 10.99
N ASP A 21 -1.33 -9.23 11.83
CA ASP A 21 -0.33 -10.29 11.63
C ASP A 21 -0.63 -11.15 10.41
N ASN A 22 -1.88 -11.17 9.99
CA ASN A 22 -2.35 -12.04 8.91
C ASN A 22 -2.63 -11.27 7.62
N LEU A 23 -1.79 -10.28 7.28
CA LEU A 23 -2.01 -9.46 6.09
C LEU A 23 -2.04 -10.29 4.81
N LYS A 24 -1.22 -11.35 4.74
CA LYS A 24 -1.22 -12.24 3.58
C LYS A 24 -2.60 -12.88 3.38
N GLU A 25 -3.13 -13.47 4.43
CA GLU A 25 -4.45 -14.10 4.38
C GLU A 25 -5.55 -13.09 4.10
N LEU A 26 -5.43 -11.91 4.68
CA LEU A 26 -6.40 -10.86 4.45
C LEU A 26 -6.37 -10.37 3.01
N SER A 27 -5.20 -10.29 2.39
CA SER A 27 -5.14 -9.86 0.99
C SER A 27 -5.86 -10.85 0.08
N ILE A 28 -5.71 -12.15 0.33
CA ILE A 28 -6.41 -13.17 -0.44
C ILE A 28 -7.92 -13.01 -0.29
N LYS A 29 -8.39 -12.86 0.94
CA LYS A 29 -9.83 -12.75 1.22
C LYS A 29 -10.42 -11.45 0.70
N LEU A 30 -9.78 -10.33 1.01
CA LEU A 30 -10.35 -9.03 0.71
C LEU A 30 -10.26 -8.69 -0.78
N CYS A 31 -9.24 -9.17 -1.45
CA CYS A 31 -9.05 -8.88 -2.88
C CYS A 31 -9.86 -9.79 -3.79
N ASP A 32 -10.46 -10.84 -3.25
CA ASP A 32 -11.31 -11.73 -4.03
C ASP A 32 -12.51 -10.97 -4.58
N ASN A 33 -12.76 -11.10 -5.88
CA ASN A 33 -13.83 -10.35 -6.53
C ASN A 33 -15.22 -10.83 -6.16
N ASP A 34 -15.35 -12.09 -5.77
CA ASP A 34 -16.65 -12.68 -5.49
C ASP A 34 -16.99 -12.64 -4.00
N LEU A 35 -16.03 -13.00 -3.15
CA LEU A 35 -16.28 -13.17 -1.72
C LEU A 35 -15.74 -12.00 -0.90
N GLY A 36 -14.92 -11.15 -1.47
CA GLY A 36 -14.36 -10.00 -0.82
C GLY A 36 -14.81 -8.70 -1.44
N ILE A 37 -14.01 -7.67 -1.21
CA ILE A 37 -14.25 -6.33 -1.78
C ILE A 37 -13.84 -6.32 -3.25
N GLY A 38 -12.78 -7.06 -3.58
CA GLY A 38 -12.23 -7.07 -4.93
C GLY A 38 -11.21 -5.98 -5.15
N ALA A 39 -9.98 -6.36 -5.43
CA ALA A 39 -8.90 -5.43 -5.76
C ALA A 39 -7.71 -6.21 -6.27
N ASP A 40 -6.74 -5.52 -6.84
CA ASP A 40 -5.50 -6.15 -7.31
C ASP A 40 -4.50 -6.38 -6.19
N GLY A 41 -4.61 -5.64 -5.10
CA GLY A 41 -3.72 -5.82 -3.97
C GLY A 41 -4.21 -5.11 -2.72
N LEU A 42 -3.55 -5.45 -1.61
CA LEU A 42 -3.75 -4.84 -0.30
C LEU A 42 -2.46 -4.15 0.12
N ILE A 43 -2.57 -2.90 0.54
CA ILE A 43 -1.44 -2.13 1.01
C ILE A 43 -1.64 -1.78 2.48
N TYR A 44 -0.67 -2.14 3.30
CA TYR A 44 -0.58 -1.64 4.66
C TYR A 44 0.40 -0.47 4.68
N ILE A 45 0.01 0.63 5.31
CA ILE A 45 0.87 1.80 5.48
C ILE A 45 1.01 2.12 6.96
N ASP A 46 2.25 2.15 7.43
CA ASP A 46 2.58 2.75 8.71
C ASP A 46 2.72 4.25 8.47
N THR A 47 1.71 5.01 8.84
CA THR A 47 1.68 6.44 8.54
C THR A 47 2.71 7.23 9.33
N TYR A 48 3.19 6.67 10.43
CA TYR A 48 4.19 7.33 11.25
C TYR A 48 5.57 7.30 10.60
N THR A 49 6.00 6.13 10.17
CA THR A 49 7.30 5.95 9.52
C THR A 49 7.23 6.08 8.01
N LYS A 50 6.03 6.12 7.44
CA LYS A 50 5.79 6.08 6.00
C LYS A 50 6.37 4.81 5.37
N THR A 51 6.17 3.67 6.05
CA THR A 51 6.61 2.36 5.58
C THR A 51 5.41 1.60 5.03
N ILE A 52 5.55 1.03 3.84
CA ILE A 52 4.46 0.30 3.20
C ILE A 52 4.83 -1.16 2.97
N GLU A 53 3.81 -2.02 3.02
CA GLU A 53 3.89 -3.41 2.59
C GLU A 53 2.76 -3.63 1.59
N ILE A 54 3.12 -4.15 0.43
CA ILE A 54 2.15 -4.39 -0.64
C ILE A 54 1.99 -5.91 -0.82
N TYR A 55 0.76 -6.37 -0.76
CA TYR A 55 0.41 -7.77 -0.97
C TYR A 55 -0.43 -7.89 -2.22
N ASN A 56 -0.02 -8.77 -3.13
CA ASN A 56 -0.83 -9.09 -4.30
C ASN A 56 -2.09 -9.82 -3.86
N LYS A 57 -3.07 -9.92 -4.77
CA LYS A 57 -4.34 -10.58 -4.45
C LYS A 57 -4.16 -12.08 -4.16
N ASP A 58 -3.05 -12.69 -4.56
CA ASP A 58 -2.74 -14.07 -4.22
C ASP A 58 -1.99 -14.24 -2.91
N GLY A 59 -1.76 -13.13 -2.19
CA GLY A 59 -1.08 -13.13 -0.91
C GLY A 59 0.42 -12.95 -0.98
N SER A 60 1.01 -12.97 -2.17
CA SER A 60 2.44 -12.76 -2.32
C SER A 60 2.80 -11.31 -2.08
N ILE A 61 4.02 -11.07 -1.60
CA ILE A 61 4.51 -9.73 -1.37
C ILE A 61 5.00 -9.14 -2.69
N ALA A 62 4.50 -7.96 -3.03
CA ALA A 62 4.99 -7.21 -4.19
C ALA A 62 6.18 -6.36 -3.74
N PRO A 63 7.34 -6.47 -4.42
CA PRO A 63 8.50 -5.69 -4.00
C PRO A 63 8.30 -4.20 -4.17
N MET A 64 7.75 -3.78 -5.29
CA MET A 64 7.40 -2.39 -5.53
C MET A 64 6.42 -2.34 -6.68
N CYS A 65 5.42 -1.48 -6.55
CA CYS A 65 4.44 -1.28 -7.59
C CYS A 65 4.21 0.22 -7.76
N GLY A 66 4.55 0.74 -8.94
CA GLY A 66 4.42 2.16 -9.21
C GLY A 66 3.00 2.66 -9.04
N ASN A 67 2.01 1.87 -9.47
CA ASN A 67 0.61 2.23 -9.30
C ASN A 67 0.20 2.20 -7.83
N GLY A 68 0.73 1.25 -7.07
CA GLY A 68 0.48 1.18 -5.63
C GLY A 68 1.05 2.38 -4.90
N ILE A 69 2.25 2.80 -5.26
CA ILE A 69 2.87 3.97 -4.65
C ILE A 69 2.08 5.24 -4.98
N ARG A 70 1.54 5.32 -6.19
CA ARG A 70 0.68 6.44 -6.56
C ARG A 70 -0.56 6.49 -5.67
N CYS A 71 -1.19 5.36 -5.43
CA CYS A 71 -2.35 5.28 -4.54
C CYS A 71 -1.99 5.66 -3.11
N VAL A 72 -0.85 5.18 -2.60
CA VAL A 72 -0.38 5.52 -1.26
C VAL A 72 -0.13 7.02 -1.13
N SER A 73 0.46 7.62 -2.15
CA SER A 73 0.73 9.07 -2.14
C SER A 73 -0.57 9.85 -2.00
N TYR A 74 -1.59 9.46 -2.76
CA TYR A 74 -2.87 10.12 -2.66
C TYR A 74 -3.53 9.90 -1.30
N TYR A 75 -3.43 8.69 -0.78
CA TYR A 75 -3.94 8.37 0.55
C TYR A 75 -3.30 9.27 1.62
N LEU A 76 -1.98 9.39 1.59
CA LEU A 76 -1.26 10.20 2.57
C LEU A 76 -1.63 11.68 2.45
N PHE A 77 -1.77 12.16 1.22
CA PHE A 77 -2.18 13.55 1.00
C PHE A 77 -3.60 13.80 1.49
N LYS A 78 -4.52 12.92 1.12
CA LYS A 78 -5.94 13.06 1.49
C LYS A 78 -6.15 13.10 2.99
N HIS A 79 -5.38 12.31 3.72
CA HIS A 79 -5.50 12.22 5.18
C HIS A 79 -4.56 13.18 5.92
N ASN A 80 -3.91 14.07 5.20
CA ASN A 80 -3.03 15.09 5.77
C ASN A 80 -1.81 14.53 6.49
N TYR A 81 -1.32 13.37 6.06
CA TYR A 81 -0.09 12.81 6.59
C TYR A 81 1.15 13.40 5.93
N ILE A 82 0.98 14.04 4.78
CA ILE A 82 2.04 14.77 4.09
C ILE A 82 1.50 16.13 3.69
N ASN A 83 2.38 17.14 3.70
CA ASN A 83 2.04 18.48 3.30
C ASN A 83 3.04 19.06 2.31
N SER A 84 3.89 18.22 1.76
CA SER A 84 4.93 18.60 0.80
C SER A 84 4.77 17.75 -0.45
N LYS A 85 5.15 18.32 -1.61
CA LYS A 85 5.13 17.59 -2.86
C LYS A 85 6.26 16.56 -2.97
N ILE A 86 7.28 16.69 -2.11
CA ILE A 86 8.40 15.76 -2.08
C ILE A 86 8.41 15.12 -0.70
N PHE A 87 8.39 13.80 -0.67
CA PHE A 87 8.43 13.07 0.59
C PHE A 87 9.01 11.67 0.34
N ASP A 88 9.41 11.03 1.42
CA ASP A 88 10.02 9.72 1.37
C ASP A 88 9.04 8.64 1.77
N ILE A 89 9.10 7.52 1.08
CA ILE A 89 8.38 6.31 1.44
C ILE A 89 9.39 5.20 1.62
N ASN A 90 9.22 4.41 2.67
CA ASN A 90 10.01 3.22 2.90
C ASN A 90 9.21 2.01 2.47
N THR A 91 9.82 1.12 1.71
CA THR A 91 9.17 -0.13 1.32
C THR A 91 9.91 -1.30 1.93
N LEU A 92 9.16 -2.36 2.24
CA LEU A 92 9.78 -3.61 2.65
C LEU A 92 9.97 -4.44 1.40
N ASP A 93 11.23 -4.60 1.01
CA ASP A 93 11.59 -5.38 -0.17
C ASP A 93 12.14 -6.70 0.29
N ASN A 94 11.27 -7.54 0.84
CA ASN A 94 11.72 -8.83 1.29
C ASN A 94 10.59 -9.84 1.38
N LYS A 95 10.85 -11.01 0.85
CA LYS A 95 9.90 -12.11 0.85
C LYS A 95 9.82 -12.82 2.19
N LYS A 96 10.81 -12.61 3.06
CA LYS A 96 10.88 -13.23 4.38
C LYS A 96 10.90 -12.16 5.45
N ARG A 97 9.96 -12.23 6.39
CA ARG A 97 9.85 -11.21 7.42
C ARG A 97 11.11 -11.08 8.28
N GLN A 98 11.86 -12.16 8.44
CA GLN A 98 13.09 -12.14 9.23
C GLN A 98 14.24 -11.38 8.55
N GLN A 99 14.13 -11.15 7.25
CA GLN A 99 15.16 -10.51 6.46
C GLN A 99 14.65 -9.22 5.83
N LYS A 100 13.97 -8.41 6.61
CA LYS A 100 13.39 -7.17 6.11
C LYS A 100 14.47 -6.21 5.65
N LYS A 101 14.27 -5.68 4.47
CA LYS A 101 15.13 -4.65 3.91
C LYS A 101 14.27 -3.45 3.55
N LEU A 102 14.61 -2.31 4.13
CA LEU A 102 13.91 -1.08 3.84
C LEU A 102 14.55 -0.39 2.65
N ILE A 103 13.74 -0.02 1.68
CA ILE A 103 14.16 0.79 0.55
C ILE A 103 13.49 2.14 0.69
N LYS A 104 14.32 3.17 0.74
CA LYS A 104 13.82 4.53 0.84
C LYS A 104 13.65 5.11 -0.55
N ILE A 105 12.47 5.61 -0.83
CA ILE A 105 12.14 6.19 -2.12
C ILE A 105 11.69 7.62 -1.89
N SER A 106 12.35 8.55 -2.58
CA SER A 106 11.92 9.95 -2.57
C SER A 106 10.99 10.16 -3.75
N LEU A 107 9.81 10.68 -3.47
CA LEU A 107 8.77 10.86 -4.46
C LEU A 107 8.47 12.34 -4.64
N LEU A 108 8.39 12.77 -5.90
CA LEU A 108 7.78 14.03 -6.26
C LEU A 108 6.34 13.73 -6.67
N VAL A 109 5.39 14.27 -5.94
CA VAL A 109 3.99 14.00 -6.20
C VAL A 109 3.29 15.26 -6.65
N ASN A 110 2.61 15.16 -7.76
CA ASN A 110 1.71 16.20 -8.24
C ASN A 110 0.30 15.83 -7.78
N TYR A 111 -0.30 16.73 -7.02
CA TYR A 111 -1.66 16.53 -6.57
C TYR A 111 -2.60 17.21 -7.52
N PHE A 112 -3.63 16.48 -7.89
CA PHE A 112 -4.65 16.98 -8.79
C PHE A 112 -5.98 16.88 -8.10
N GLU A 113 -6.78 17.79 -8.42
CA GLU A 113 -8.15 17.85 -7.92
C GLU A 113 -9.11 17.41 -8.98
#